data_cadf7c99fd341983761e659d9078ffc4
#
_entry.id   cadf7c99fd341983761e659d9078ffc4
#
_cell.length_a   1.000
_cell.length_b   1.000
_cell.length_c   1.000
_cell.angle_alpha   90.00
_cell.angle_beta   90.00
_cell.angle_gamma   90.00
#
_symmetry.space_group_name_H-M   'P 1'
#
loop_
_entity.id
_entity.type
_entity.pdbx_description
1 polymer ?
#
loop_
_entity_poly.entity_id
_entity_poly.type
_entity_poly.pdbx_seq_one_letter_code
_entity_poly.pdbx_strand_id
1 'polypeptide(L)'
;MLKKIIATDDDRVIALIRIAVGVSVFSHGAGKVLGWWGGGGIDGTYGFMTGQLHIPGVLAYMVIFGEFFAGLGLITGTLGRIAAAGNLMIQTGALLLVHIHIGWKMEEYSLLALSMCLAILIRGSGAWSIDRLLMRE
;
A
#
# COMPACT_ATOMS: atom_id res chain seq x y z
N MET A 1 17.05 -16.26 -3.19
CA MET A 1 15.89 -15.50 -3.68
C MET A 1 15.42 -14.48 -2.63
N LEU A 2 15.15 -14.90 -1.40
CA LEU A 2 14.73 -14.00 -0.29
C LEU A 2 15.70 -12.84 -0.04
N LYS A 3 17.02 -13.08 -0.02
CA LYS A 3 18.03 -12.02 0.16
C LYS A 3 17.96 -10.91 -0.88
N LYS A 4 17.52 -11.18 -2.11
CA LYS A 4 17.33 -10.14 -3.13
C LYS A 4 16.08 -9.30 -2.90
N ILE A 5 15.03 -9.92 -2.33
CA ILE A 5 13.75 -9.25 -2.04
C ILE A 5 13.91 -8.30 -0.85
N ILE A 6 14.62 -8.72 0.20
CA ILE A 6 14.86 -7.91 1.40
C ILE A 6 16.08 -7.01 1.29
N ALA A 7 16.83 -7.06 0.17
CA ALA A 7 18.02 -6.25 -0.04
C ALA A 7 17.71 -4.75 0.13
N THR A 8 18.42 -4.10 1.05
CA THR A 8 18.21 -2.70 1.38
C THR A 8 19.49 -2.05 1.94
N ASP A 9 19.66 -0.76 1.66
CA ASP A 9 20.73 0.07 2.18
C ASP A 9 20.33 0.77 3.49
N ASP A 10 21.32 1.38 4.18
CA ASP A 10 21.06 2.22 5.37
C ASP A 10 20.60 3.63 4.97
N ASP A 11 19.55 3.71 4.22
CA ASP A 11 19.00 4.97 3.72
C ASP A 11 17.89 5.47 4.65
N ARG A 12 18.17 6.54 5.40
CA ARG A 12 17.21 7.16 6.33
C ARG A 12 16.11 7.93 5.60
N VAL A 13 16.41 8.48 4.42
CA VAL A 13 15.42 9.22 3.62
C VAL A 13 14.37 8.24 3.10
N ILE A 14 14.80 7.11 2.56
CA ILE A 14 13.88 6.04 2.14
C ILE A 14 13.07 5.50 3.33
N ALA A 15 13.68 5.36 4.51
CA ALA A 15 12.96 4.93 5.71
C ALA A 15 11.83 5.90 6.08
N LEU A 16 12.07 7.21 6.03
CA LEU A 16 11.06 8.24 6.30
C LEU A 16 9.93 8.19 5.25
N ILE A 17 10.27 8.11 3.97
CA ILE A 17 9.29 7.97 2.87
C ILE A 17 8.45 6.72 3.09
N ARG A 18 9.06 5.60 3.40
CA ARG A 18 8.40 4.32 3.65
C ARG A 18 7.42 4.39 4.82
N ILE A 19 7.85 4.95 5.96
CA ILE A 19 6.98 5.09 7.13
C ILE A 19 5.81 6.01 6.82
N ALA A 20 6.06 7.14 6.17
CA ALA A 20 5.01 8.11 5.82
C ALA A 20 3.94 7.49 4.90
N VAL A 21 4.36 6.87 3.80
CA VAL A 21 3.41 6.20 2.89
C VAL A 21 2.77 4.99 3.55
N GLY A 22 3.50 4.25 4.39
CA GLY A 22 2.99 3.12 5.14
C GLY A 22 1.85 3.49 6.08
N VAL A 23 2.01 4.57 6.85
CA VAL A 23 0.95 5.10 7.74
C VAL A 23 -0.27 5.53 6.92
N SER A 24 -0.06 6.20 5.80
CA SER A 24 -1.15 6.63 4.92
C SER A 24 -1.90 5.43 4.32
N VAL A 25 -1.18 4.46 3.73
CA VAL A 25 -1.78 3.24 3.16
C VAL A 25 -2.49 2.42 4.23
N PHE A 26 -1.87 2.28 5.41
CA PHE A 26 -2.49 1.56 6.53
C PHE A 26 -3.80 2.23 6.98
N SER A 27 -3.85 3.56 7.08
CA SER A 27 -5.07 4.26 7.48
C SER A 27 -6.22 4.04 6.48
N HIS A 28 -5.94 4.04 5.18
CA HIS A 28 -6.92 3.69 4.15
C HIS A 28 -7.34 2.21 4.23
N GLY A 29 -6.40 1.30 4.42
CA GLY A 29 -6.67 -0.13 4.61
C GLY A 29 -7.47 -0.41 5.88
N ALA A 30 -7.15 0.25 7.00
CA ALA A 30 -7.88 0.12 8.26
C ALA A 30 -9.32 0.64 8.15
N GLY A 31 -9.56 1.71 7.40
CA GLY A 31 -10.91 2.16 7.07
C GLY A 31 -11.71 1.11 6.30
N LYS A 32 -11.06 0.41 5.36
CA LYS A 32 -11.70 -0.65 4.56
C LYS A 32 -11.92 -1.94 5.34
N VAL A 33 -11.02 -2.32 6.24
CA VAL A 33 -11.10 -3.60 7.00
C VAL A 33 -11.86 -3.42 8.31
N LEU A 34 -11.51 -2.39 9.09
CA LEU A 34 -11.98 -2.18 10.47
C LEU A 34 -13.09 -1.12 10.57
N GLY A 35 -13.35 -0.37 9.51
CA GLY A 35 -14.31 0.74 9.53
C GLY A 35 -13.79 1.97 10.29
N TRP A 36 -12.48 2.07 10.56
CA TRP A 36 -11.90 3.20 11.28
C TRP A 36 -11.97 4.49 10.46
N TRP A 37 -11.98 5.61 11.15
CA TRP A 37 -12.00 6.98 10.58
C TRP A 37 -13.12 7.22 9.56
N GLY A 38 -14.28 6.61 9.77
CA GLY A 38 -15.44 6.76 8.87
C GLY A 38 -15.40 5.87 7.64
N GLY A 39 -14.52 4.87 7.61
CA GLY A 39 -14.49 3.85 6.55
C GLY A 39 -15.69 2.91 6.61
N GLY A 40 -15.98 2.26 5.48
CA GLY A 40 -17.14 1.36 5.35
C GLY A 40 -16.96 -0.03 5.98
N GLY A 41 -15.77 -0.35 6.49
CA GLY A 41 -15.45 -1.72 6.86
C GLY A 41 -15.43 -2.65 5.64
N ILE A 42 -15.32 -3.95 5.87
CA ILE A 42 -15.26 -4.94 4.79
C ILE A 42 -16.55 -4.91 3.96
N ASP A 43 -17.71 -5.00 4.62
CA ASP A 43 -18.98 -5.11 3.91
C ASP A 43 -19.34 -3.85 3.12
N GLY A 44 -19.16 -2.68 3.73
CA GLY A 44 -19.44 -1.40 3.06
C GLY A 44 -18.50 -1.14 1.89
N THR A 45 -17.21 -1.43 2.06
CA THR A 45 -16.23 -1.26 0.98
C THR A 45 -16.45 -2.28 -0.14
N TYR A 46 -16.70 -3.54 0.20
CA TYR A 46 -17.01 -4.57 -0.78
C TYR A 46 -18.27 -4.22 -1.59
N GLY A 47 -19.34 -3.83 -0.92
CA GLY A 47 -20.59 -3.42 -1.57
C GLY A 47 -20.42 -2.23 -2.52
N PHE A 48 -19.62 -1.23 -2.11
CA PHE A 48 -19.28 -0.09 -2.97
C PHE A 48 -18.48 -0.53 -4.21
N MET A 49 -17.42 -1.33 -4.00
CA MET A 49 -16.55 -1.75 -5.10
C MET A 49 -17.25 -2.65 -6.10
N THR A 50 -18.07 -3.59 -5.63
CA THR A 50 -18.79 -4.52 -6.53
C THR A 50 -20.06 -3.93 -7.12
N GLY A 51 -20.80 -3.16 -6.33
CA GLY A 51 -22.09 -2.61 -6.74
C GLY A 51 -21.99 -1.33 -7.58
N GLN A 52 -21.12 -0.39 -7.17
CA GLN A 52 -21.00 0.90 -7.88
C GLN A 52 -19.85 0.92 -8.90
N LEU A 53 -18.71 0.32 -8.58
CA LEU A 53 -17.55 0.32 -9.47
C LEU A 53 -17.48 -0.93 -10.37
N HIS A 54 -18.39 -1.88 -10.20
CA HIS A 54 -18.43 -3.14 -10.94
C HIS A 54 -17.12 -3.94 -10.92
N ILE A 55 -16.35 -3.80 -9.83
CA ILE A 55 -15.10 -4.55 -9.64
C ILE A 55 -15.45 -5.99 -9.24
N PRO A 56 -14.84 -7.01 -9.86
CA PRO A 56 -15.04 -8.41 -9.45
C PRO A 56 -14.75 -8.62 -7.97
N GLY A 57 -15.58 -9.39 -7.26
CA GLY A 57 -15.49 -9.58 -5.81
C GLY A 57 -14.13 -10.04 -5.31
N VAL A 58 -13.44 -10.92 -6.06
CA VAL A 58 -12.07 -11.36 -5.72
C VAL A 58 -11.10 -10.19 -5.69
N LEU A 59 -11.15 -9.31 -6.70
CA LEU A 59 -10.31 -8.11 -6.76
C LEU A 59 -10.66 -7.12 -5.65
N ALA A 60 -11.95 -6.97 -5.30
CA ALA A 60 -12.37 -6.14 -4.18
C ALA A 60 -11.73 -6.60 -2.86
N TYR A 61 -11.76 -7.89 -2.56
CA TYR A 61 -11.07 -8.43 -1.37
C TYR A 61 -9.55 -8.25 -1.43
N MET A 62 -8.93 -8.44 -2.60
CA MET A 62 -7.49 -8.21 -2.75
C MET A 62 -7.11 -6.75 -2.45
N VAL A 63 -7.93 -5.78 -2.86
CA VAL A 63 -7.71 -4.37 -2.54
C VAL A 63 -7.90 -4.11 -1.05
N ILE A 64 -9.01 -4.57 -0.46
CA ILE A 64 -9.36 -4.37 0.96
C ILE A 64 -8.22 -4.86 1.86
N PHE A 65 -7.84 -6.12 1.73
CA PHE A 65 -6.78 -6.71 2.56
C PHE A 65 -5.39 -6.31 2.10
N GLY A 66 -5.18 -6.14 0.80
CA GLY A 66 -3.91 -5.75 0.22
C GLY A 66 -3.40 -4.41 0.75
N GLU A 67 -4.22 -3.39 0.82
CA GLU A 67 -3.83 -2.10 1.42
C GLU A 67 -3.54 -2.22 2.92
N PHE A 68 -4.34 -2.97 3.65
CA PHE A 68 -4.14 -3.16 5.08
C PHE A 68 -2.78 -3.81 5.37
N PHE A 69 -2.49 -4.93 4.74
CA PHE A 69 -1.23 -5.64 4.95
C PHE A 69 -0.03 -4.95 4.32
N ALA A 70 -0.20 -4.31 3.15
CA ALA A 70 0.86 -3.50 2.55
C ALA A 70 1.23 -2.32 3.46
N GLY A 71 0.25 -1.66 4.06
CA GLY A 71 0.48 -0.60 5.03
C GLY A 71 1.32 -1.07 6.23
N LEU A 72 0.95 -2.20 6.84
CA LEU A 72 1.71 -2.80 7.94
C LEU A 72 3.13 -3.18 7.51
N GLY A 73 3.30 -3.81 6.35
CA GLY A 73 4.61 -4.16 5.80
C GLY A 73 5.49 -2.94 5.55
N LEU A 74 4.90 -1.87 5.04
CA LEU A 74 5.59 -0.60 4.83
C LEU A 74 5.98 0.07 6.15
N ILE A 75 5.10 0.12 7.15
CA ILE A 75 5.42 0.71 8.47
C ILE A 75 6.59 -0.03 9.12
N THR A 76 6.51 -1.35 9.19
CA THR A 76 7.53 -2.18 9.85
C THR A 76 8.79 -2.38 9.01
N GLY A 77 8.70 -2.18 7.71
CA GLY A 77 9.76 -2.53 6.76
C GLY A 77 9.97 -4.03 6.63
N THR A 78 8.89 -4.81 6.77
CA THR A 78 8.89 -6.26 6.53
C THR A 78 8.48 -6.52 5.09
N LEU A 79 9.37 -7.18 4.33
CA LEU A 79 9.15 -7.42 2.89
C LEU A 79 8.74 -6.12 2.16
N GLY A 80 9.41 -5.01 2.49
CA GLY A 80 8.99 -3.68 2.04
C GLY A 80 8.88 -3.54 0.53
N ARG A 81 9.72 -4.22 -0.26
CA ARG A 81 9.60 -4.27 -1.73
C ARG A 81 8.31 -4.96 -2.19
N ILE A 82 7.91 -6.06 -1.53
CA ILE A 82 6.67 -6.77 -1.85
C ILE A 82 5.47 -5.90 -1.47
N ALA A 83 5.49 -5.30 -0.28
CA ALA A 83 4.44 -4.40 0.18
C ALA A 83 4.30 -3.19 -0.75
N ALA A 84 5.41 -2.59 -1.18
CA ALA A 84 5.43 -1.50 -2.13
C ALA A 84 4.90 -1.91 -3.51
N ALA A 85 5.30 -3.08 -4.04
CA ALA A 85 4.80 -3.61 -5.30
C ALA A 85 3.30 -3.87 -5.25
N GLY A 86 2.81 -4.50 -4.18
CA GLY A 86 1.38 -4.75 -3.98
C GLY A 86 0.56 -3.47 -3.93
N ASN A 87 1.01 -2.49 -3.15
CA ASN A 87 0.33 -1.19 -3.09
C ASN A 87 0.42 -0.43 -4.43
N LEU A 88 1.52 -0.53 -5.15
CA LEU A 88 1.69 0.07 -6.48
C LEU A 88 0.65 -0.48 -7.47
N MET A 89 0.41 -1.78 -7.48
CA MET A 89 -0.65 -2.38 -8.31
C MET A 89 -2.04 -1.89 -7.91
N ILE A 90 -2.33 -1.81 -6.60
CA ILE A 90 -3.61 -1.33 -6.09
C ILE A 90 -3.84 0.14 -6.48
N GLN A 91 -2.85 1.00 -6.29
CA GLN A 91 -2.98 2.43 -6.63
C GLN A 91 -3.08 2.66 -8.14
N THR A 92 -2.40 1.85 -8.95
CA THR A 92 -2.55 1.89 -10.41
C THR A 92 -3.98 1.49 -10.81
N GLY A 93 -4.52 0.43 -10.21
CA GLY A 93 -5.92 0.03 -10.41
C GLY A 93 -6.90 1.11 -9.98
N ALA A 94 -6.67 1.76 -8.85
CA ALA A 94 -7.49 2.88 -8.37
C ALA A 94 -7.47 4.06 -9.35
N LEU A 95 -6.29 4.44 -9.85
CA LEU A 95 -6.17 5.49 -10.87
C LEU A 95 -6.98 5.18 -12.12
N LEU A 96 -6.92 3.95 -12.61
CA LEU A 96 -7.57 3.57 -13.87
C LEU A 96 -9.08 3.32 -13.73
N LEU A 97 -9.53 2.78 -12.60
CA LEU A 97 -10.91 2.32 -12.43
C LEU A 97 -11.80 3.28 -11.63
N VAL A 98 -11.23 3.97 -10.64
CA VAL A 98 -12.01 4.82 -9.72
C VAL A 98 -12.08 6.24 -10.25
N HIS A 99 -10.98 6.76 -10.78
CA HIS A 99 -10.90 8.18 -11.19
C HIS A 99 -11.71 8.49 -12.44
N ILE A 100 -11.92 7.53 -13.32
CA ILE A 100 -12.84 7.67 -14.45
C ILE A 100 -14.27 8.00 -13.95
N HIS A 101 -14.61 7.59 -12.70
CA HIS A 101 -15.97 7.72 -12.17
C HIS A 101 -16.12 8.82 -11.09
N ILE A 102 -15.08 9.19 -10.36
CA ILE A 102 -15.17 10.05 -9.16
C ILE A 102 -14.45 11.41 -9.31
N GLY A 103 -13.55 11.54 -10.29
CA GLY A 103 -12.84 12.80 -10.60
C GLY A 103 -11.55 13.05 -9.81
N TRP A 104 -10.87 14.12 -10.17
CA TRP A 104 -9.47 14.45 -9.87
C TRP A 104 -9.05 14.53 -8.39
N LYS A 105 -9.94 14.80 -7.46
CA LYS A 105 -9.58 15.02 -6.04
C LYS A 105 -9.02 13.79 -5.30
N MET A 106 -9.25 12.58 -5.79
CA MET A 106 -8.72 11.35 -5.20
C MET A 106 -7.39 10.90 -5.84
N GLU A 107 -7.00 11.54 -6.94
CA GLU A 107 -5.82 11.16 -7.73
C GLU A 107 -4.51 11.55 -7.06
N GLU A 108 -4.49 12.68 -6.35
CA GLU A 108 -3.29 13.18 -5.68
C GLU A 108 -2.71 12.16 -4.70
N TYR A 109 -3.56 11.55 -3.88
CA TYR A 109 -3.14 10.51 -2.95
C TYR A 109 -2.51 9.31 -3.68
N SER A 110 -3.21 8.79 -4.69
CA SER A 110 -2.74 7.62 -5.44
C SER A 110 -1.43 7.90 -6.18
N LEU A 111 -1.26 9.08 -6.77
CA LEU A 111 -0.02 9.47 -7.44
C LEU A 111 1.15 9.60 -6.46
N LEU A 112 0.94 10.20 -5.29
CA LEU A 112 1.97 10.31 -4.26
C LEU A 112 2.35 8.94 -3.71
N ALA A 113 1.37 8.12 -3.36
CA ALA A 113 1.60 6.77 -2.86
C ALA A 113 2.33 5.90 -3.90
N LEU A 114 1.97 6.01 -5.17
CA LEU A 114 2.59 5.32 -6.29
C LEU A 114 4.07 5.71 -6.44
N SER A 115 4.36 7.01 -6.43
CA SER A 115 5.73 7.54 -6.53
C SER A 115 6.61 7.08 -5.37
N MET A 116 6.08 7.14 -4.14
CA MET A 116 6.79 6.70 -2.93
C MET A 116 7.02 5.18 -2.95
N CYS A 117 6.03 4.39 -3.34
CA CYS A 117 6.17 2.94 -3.45
C CYS A 117 7.18 2.54 -4.55
N LEU A 118 7.23 3.28 -5.67
CA LEU A 118 8.24 3.05 -6.69
C LEU A 118 9.66 3.29 -6.16
N ALA A 119 9.87 4.36 -5.39
CA ALA A 119 11.16 4.63 -4.75
C ALA A 119 11.57 3.48 -3.80
N ILE A 120 10.63 2.96 -3.00
CA ILE A 120 10.88 1.85 -2.07
C ILE A 120 11.16 0.55 -2.86
N LEU A 121 10.45 0.31 -3.95
CA LEU A 121 10.66 -0.87 -4.80
C LEU A 121 12.07 -0.91 -5.37
N ILE A 122 12.60 0.24 -5.79
CA ILE A 122 13.94 0.37 -6.35
C ILE A 122 15.02 0.27 -5.25
N ARG A 123 14.88 1.06 -4.18
CA ARG A 123 15.90 1.23 -3.14
C ARG A 123 15.83 0.21 -1.99
N GLY A 124 14.68 -0.45 -1.81
CA GLY A 124 14.41 -1.31 -0.65
C GLY A 124 13.80 -0.56 0.53
N SER A 125 13.77 -1.23 1.68
CA SER A 125 13.06 -0.76 2.89
C SER A 125 13.76 0.39 3.64
N GLY A 126 15.03 0.64 3.36
CA GLY A 126 15.83 1.66 4.03
C GLY A 126 16.24 1.30 5.48
N ALA A 127 16.72 2.30 6.21
CA ALA A 127 17.03 2.19 7.63
C ALA A 127 15.77 1.83 8.45
N TRP A 128 15.96 1.42 9.70
CA TRP A 128 14.88 1.11 10.66
C TRP A 128 13.82 0.16 10.09
N SER A 129 14.26 -0.90 9.39
CA SER A 129 13.38 -1.91 8.81
C SER A 129 13.72 -3.30 9.33
N ILE A 130 12.72 -4.18 9.40
CA ILE A 130 12.91 -5.59 9.73
C ILE A 130 13.75 -6.26 8.65
N ASP A 131 13.53 -5.93 7.38
CA ASP A 131 14.34 -6.43 6.26
C ASP A 131 15.84 -6.22 6.49
N ARG A 132 16.21 -5.04 7.01
CA ARG A 132 17.60 -4.72 7.29
C ARG A 132 18.16 -5.52 8.47
N LEU A 133 17.36 -5.77 9.50
CA LEU A 133 17.78 -6.61 10.63
C LEU A 133 18.07 -8.04 10.15
N LEU A 134 17.20 -8.58 9.30
CA LEU A 134 17.35 -9.93 8.73
C LEU A 134 18.53 -10.05 7.75
N MET A 135 18.97 -8.94 7.15
CA MET A 135 20.17 -8.94 6.28
C MET A 135 21.49 -8.95 7.06
N ARG A 136 21.48 -8.58 8.34
CA ARG A 136 22.69 -8.56 9.18
C ARG A 136 23.04 -9.94 9.76
N GLU A 137 22.10 -10.87 9.71
CA GLU A 137 22.28 -12.27 10.08
C GLU A 137 22.71 -13.11 8.86
#